data_d4da24ca246d362effb8e77247a77902
#
_entry.id   d4da24ca246d362effb8e77247a77902
#
_cell.length_a   1.000
_cell.length_b   1.000
_cell.length_c   1.000
_cell.angle_alpha   90.00
_cell.angle_beta   90.00
_cell.angle_gamma   90.00
#
_symmetry.space_group_name_H-M   'P 1'
#
loop_
_entity.id
_entity.type
_entity.pdbx_description
1 polymer ?
#
loop_
_entity_poly.entity_id
_entity_poly.type
_entity_poly.pdbx_seq_one_letter_code
_entity_poly.pdbx_strand_id
1 'polypeptide(L)'
;MKPLYIYFLAASLACTSCSDSWLDLNPSTSVPTDQAFSSLEDAQSALNGIYRLASAHSYYGDNFFYFGDCRAADVQARMTKGDGRRVSPYYEYNVKATDSFNSSLPWNQVYKVIRQTNNLIAATESGLIKTTDEAALNEIKAQALAMRGLALYDLIRVFAMPYSYDNGQSLGVPIVTTATDQSSKPARNTVAECYDQIITDLTNSLAGLSKEKKDGCLNYWAVQGILSRVYLNKLDYPNAYKAATDVIENSKSLYQLYTRDEYPTVWGKEYTSESLFEFYFSLTEPSGGSGGEGAPMVYANEEKVDWNNLILSEDYLNLLNEDPQDVRHCVTEVSAIANNEGLPE
;
A
#
# COMPACT_ATOMS: atom_id res chain seq x y z
N MET A 1 24.33 74.54 -3.39
CA MET A 1 23.00 73.95 -3.01
C MET A 1 22.53 72.82 -3.97
N LYS A 2 23.24 72.53 -5.02
CA LYS A 2 22.83 71.47 -5.98
C LYS A 2 23.19 70.03 -5.59
N PRO A 3 24.20 69.61 -4.80
CA PRO A 3 24.50 68.24 -4.50
C PRO A 3 23.55 67.60 -3.47
N LEU A 4 22.92 68.37 -2.60
CA LEU A 4 22.07 67.79 -1.54
C LEU A 4 20.77 67.17 -2.05
N TYR A 5 20.20 67.67 -3.15
CA TYR A 5 19.00 67.10 -3.78
C TYR A 5 19.27 65.74 -4.46
N ILE A 6 20.51 65.54 -4.97
CA ILE A 6 20.91 64.29 -5.60
C ILE A 6 21.00 63.18 -4.57
N TYR A 7 21.49 63.46 -3.36
CA TYR A 7 21.55 62.46 -2.28
C TYR A 7 20.17 62.14 -1.71
N PHE A 8 19.24 63.11 -1.69
CA PHE A 8 17.86 62.89 -1.27
C PHE A 8 17.09 62.06 -2.30
N LEU A 9 17.32 62.28 -3.60
CA LEU A 9 16.72 61.49 -4.67
C LEU A 9 17.27 60.05 -4.74
N ALA A 10 18.55 59.86 -4.47
CA ALA A 10 19.17 58.54 -4.40
C ALA A 10 18.73 57.74 -3.15
N ALA A 11 18.52 58.41 -2.04
CA ALA A 11 18.01 57.76 -0.81
C ALA A 11 16.53 57.37 -0.90
N SER A 12 15.71 58.11 -1.65
CA SER A 12 14.30 57.74 -1.87
C SER A 12 14.11 56.58 -2.85
N LEU A 13 15.03 56.33 -3.78
CA LEU A 13 15.04 55.19 -4.66
C LEU A 13 15.52 53.88 -3.98
N ALA A 14 16.26 54.00 -2.89
CA ALA A 14 16.70 52.82 -2.12
C ALA A 14 15.60 52.24 -1.19
N CYS A 15 14.53 52.97 -0.92
CA CYS A 15 13.45 52.54 -0.03
C CYS A 15 12.28 51.84 -0.75
N THR A 16 12.30 51.72 -2.08
CA THR A 16 11.23 51.07 -2.85
C THR A 16 11.54 49.63 -3.28
N SER A 17 12.65 49.07 -2.79
CA SER A 17 13.15 47.76 -3.21
C SER A 17 12.99 46.71 -2.12
N CYS A 18 11.83 46.50 -1.61
CA CYS A 18 11.48 45.27 -0.86
C CYS A 18 9.99 45.04 -0.95
N SER A 19 9.52 44.45 -2.00
CA SER A 19 8.32 43.63 -1.88
C SER A 19 8.79 42.20 -1.60
N ASP A 20 8.53 41.67 -0.42
CA ASP A 20 8.88 40.31 -0.01
C ASP A 20 8.34 39.24 -0.97
N SER A 21 7.33 39.59 -1.76
CA SER A 21 6.72 38.71 -2.76
C SER A 21 7.63 38.31 -3.94
N TRP A 22 8.76 39.01 -4.16
CA TRP A 22 9.72 38.66 -5.21
C TRP A 22 10.64 37.48 -4.80
N LEU A 23 10.75 37.21 -3.49
CA LEU A 23 11.53 36.09 -2.95
C LEU A 23 10.69 34.84 -2.70
N ASP A 24 9.38 34.95 -2.78
CA ASP A 24 8.47 33.80 -2.73
C ASP A 24 8.42 33.07 -4.07
N LEU A 25 9.58 32.52 -4.47
CA LEU A 25 9.65 31.61 -5.60
C LEU A 25 9.07 30.26 -5.16
N ASN A 26 7.83 30.00 -5.52
CA ASN A 26 7.31 28.65 -5.45
C ASN A 26 8.21 27.73 -6.29
N PRO A 27 8.66 26.58 -5.76
CA PRO A 27 9.43 25.64 -6.54
C PRO A 27 8.69 25.30 -7.83
N SER A 28 9.33 25.38 -8.98
CA SER A 28 8.72 25.09 -10.28
C SER A 28 8.26 23.63 -10.44
N THR A 29 8.63 22.76 -9.47
CA THR A 29 8.36 21.34 -9.44
C THR A 29 7.34 20.93 -8.37
N SER A 30 6.80 21.87 -7.59
CA SER A 30 5.79 21.58 -6.56
C SER A 30 4.73 22.67 -6.54
N VAL A 31 3.47 22.24 -6.52
CA VAL A 31 2.32 23.14 -6.33
C VAL A 31 2.10 23.32 -4.82
N PRO A 32 1.96 24.55 -4.30
CA PRO A 32 1.55 24.78 -2.92
C PRO A 32 0.27 24.01 -2.57
N THR A 33 0.16 23.51 -1.37
CA THR A 33 -0.96 22.63 -0.95
C THR A 33 -2.33 23.32 -1.10
N ASP A 34 -2.40 24.63 -0.89
CA ASP A 34 -3.60 25.45 -1.06
C ASP A 34 -4.04 25.61 -2.53
N GLN A 35 -3.13 25.41 -3.47
CA GLN A 35 -3.39 25.43 -4.91
C GLN A 35 -3.57 24.01 -5.49
N ALA A 36 -3.08 22.99 -4.80
CA ALA A 36 -3.13 21.62 -5.23
C ALA A 36 -4.52 20.96 -5.08
N PHE A 37 -5.42 21.59 -4.31
CA PHE A 37 -6.73 21.05 -3.97
C PHE A 37 -7.81 22.13 -4.10
N SER A 38 -8.15 22.49 -5.32
CA SER A 38 -9.13 23.55 -5.59
C SER A 38 -10.48 23.00 -6.09
N SER A 39 -10.48 21.81 -6.67
CA SER A 39 -11.63 21.17 -7.29
C SER A 39 -11.79 19.70 -6.88
N LEU A 40 -12.95 19.11 -7.19
CA LEU A 40 -13.22 17.69 -6.99
C LEU A 40 -12.28 16.83 -7.87
N GLU A 41 -11.96 17.30 -9.07
CA GLU A 41 -11.03 16.63 -10.00
C GLU A 41 -9.62 16.59 -9.44
N ASP A 42 -9.18 17.64 -8.76
CA ASP A 42 -7.87 17.66 -8.07
C ASP A 42 -7.84 16.64 -6.94
N ALA A 43 -8.90 16.56 -6.14
CA ALA A 43 -9.03 15.59 -5.06
C ALA A 43 -9.05 14.15 -5.58
N GLN A 44 -9.76 13.89 -6.68
CA GLN A 44 -9.78 12.58 -7.34
C GLN A 44 -8.41 12.21 -7.91
N SER A 45 -7.72 13.17 -8.52
CA SER A 45 -6.37 12.97 -9.05
C SER A 45 -5.38 12.64 -7.93
N ALA A 46 -5.49 13.30 -6.78
CA ALA A 46 -4.68 13.01 -5.61
C ALA A 46 -4.98 11.61 -5.04
N LEU A 47 -6.25 11.20 -4.98
CA LEU A 47 -6.63 9.85 -4.57
C LEU A 47 -6.04 8.80 -5.52
N ASN A 48 -6.12 9.01 -6.85
CA ASN A 48 -5.49 8.14 -7.83
C ASN A 48 -3.97 8.06 -7.62
N GLY A 49 -3.33 9.19 -7.28
CA GLY A 49 -1.92 9.25 -6.91
C GLY A 49 -1.60 8.43 -5.65
N ILE A 50 -2.50 8.37 -4.66
CA ILE A 50 -2.35 7.53 -3.47
C ILE A 50 -2.37 6.05 -3.84
N TYR A 51 -3.33 5.61 -4.66
CA TYR A 51 -3.37 4.23 -5.16
C TYR A 51 -2.11 3.88 -5.97
N ARG A 52 -1.64 4.82 -6.80
CA ARG A 52 -0.40 4.64 -7.57
C ARG A 52 0.84 4.52 -6.69
N LEU A 53 0.93 5.28 -5.59
CA LEU A 53 2.00 5.13 -4.61
C LEU A 53 1.94 3.78 -3.89
N ALA A 54 0.74 3.28 -3.60
CA ALA A 54 0.57 1.98 -2.97
C ALA A 54 0.93 0.83 -3.92
N SER A 55 0.67 0.95 -5.23
CA SER A 55 1.04 -0.04 -6.23
C SER A 55 2.52 0.01 -6.65
N ALA A 56 3.35 0.89 -6.04
CA ALA A 56 4.77 0.96 -6.36
C ALA A 56 5.51 -0.35 -6.03
N HIS A 57 6.59 -0.65 -6.78
CA HIS A 57 7.46 -1.81 -6.58
C HIS A 57 7.89 -1.99 -5.12
N SER A 58 8.23 -0.90 -4.43
CA SER A 58 8.64 -0.93 -3.02
C SER A 58 7.50 -1.19 -2.02
N TYR A 59 6.26 -1.40 -2.48
CA TYR A 59 5.13 -1.75 -1.64
C TYR A 59 4.33 -2.90 -2.27
N TYR A 60 3.08 -2.73 -2.70
CA TYR A 60 2.25 -3.80 -3.26
C TYR A 60 2.70 -4.28 -4.66
N GLY A 61 3.58 -3.53 -5.32
CA GLY A 61 4.12 -3.96 -6.61
C GLY A 61 5.03 -5.18 -6.52
N ASP A 62 5.72 -5.37 -5.39
CA ASP A 62 6.64 -6.50 -5.21
C ASP A 62 7.10 -6.68 -3.74
N ASN A 63 7.92 -5.76 -3.21
CA ASN A 63 8.70 -5.96 -1.98
C ASN A 63 7.89 -6.30 -0.74
N PHE A 64 6.61 -5.90 -0.67
CA PHE A 64 5.78 -6.18 0.48
C PHE A 64 5.49 -7.68 0.65
N PHE A 65 5.38 -8.41 -0.46
CA PHE A 65 5.11 -9.85 -0.44
C PHE A 65 6.26 -10.65 0.16
N TYR A 66 7.50 -10.21 0.01
CA TYR A 66 8.65 -10.90 0.60
C TYR A 66 8.56 -11.06 2.12
N PHE A 67 7.93 -10.12 2.81
CA PHE A 67 7.77 -10.21 4.26
C PHE A 67 6.78 -11.30 4.71
N GLY A 68 5.84 -11.67 3.84
CA GLY A 68 4.89 -12.73 4.09
C GLY A 68 5.36 -14.05 3.52
N ASP A 69 5.45 -14.11 2.20
CA ASP A 69 5.60 -15.36 1.45
C ASP A 69 6.95 -16.03 1.67
N CYS A 70 8.05 -15.27 1.69
CA CYS A 70 9.37 -15.86 1.94
C CYS A 70 9.58 -16.41 3.35
N ARG A 71 8.74 -16.03 4.31
CA ARG A 71 8.78 -16.52 5.69
C ARG A 71 7.76 -17.61 5.98
N ALA A 72 6.84 -17.84 5.05
CA ALA A 72 5.88 -18.94 5.12
C ALA A 72 6.54 -20.25 4.72
N ALA A 73 5.92 -21.37 5.10
CA ALA A 73 6.43 -22.69 4.75
C ALA A 73 6.10 -23.10 3.30
N ASP A 74 5.25 -22.34 2.61
CA ASP A 74 4.72 -22.69 1.29
C ASP A 74 5.73 -22.50 0.17
N VAL A 75 6.66 -21.55 0.35
CA VAL A 75 7.69 -21.23 -0.64
C VAL A 75 9.08 -21.21 -0.02
N GLN A 76 10.08 -21.39 -0.86
CA GLN A 76 11.49 -21.27 -0.49
C GLN A 76 12.25 -20.40 -1.49
N ALA A 77 13.34 -19.79 -1.03
CA ALA A 77 14.20 -19.01 -1.89
C ALA A 77 15.07 -19.94 -2.75
N ARG A 78 15.18 -19.65 -4.04
CA ARG A 78 16.13 -20.35 -4.91
C ARG A 78 17.54 -19.82 -4.69
N MET A 79 18.41 -20.64 -4.15
CA MET A 79 19.79 -20.27 -3.77
C MET A 79 20.83 -20.60 -4.83
N THR A 80 20.54 -21.53 -5.78
CA THR A 80 21.50 -22.10 -6.73
C THR A 80 22.07 -21.11 -7.74
N LYS A 81 21.36 -20.02 -8.06
CA LYS A 81 21.83 -19.01 -9.01
C LYS A 81 22.56 -17.83 -8.36
N GLY A 82 22.75 -17.83 -7.05
CA GLY A 82 23.26 -16.67 -6.34
C GLY A 82 22.31 -15.46 -6.36
N ASP A 83 21.11 -15.64 -6.84
CA ASP A 83 20.08 -14.62 -7.03
C ASP A 83 19.09 -14.55 -5.87
N GLY A 84 19.26 -15.37 -4.88
CA GLY A 84 18.56 -15.21 -3.61
C GLY A 84 18.75 -13.86 -2.93
N ARG A 85 19.51 -12.93 -3.56
CA ARG A 85 19.89 -11.64 -2.99
C ARG A 85 18.75 -10.80 -2.48
N ARG A 86 17.59 -10.84 -3.15
CA ARG A 86 16.41 -10.08 -2.74
C ARG A 86 15.58 -10.82 -1.72
N VAL A 87 15.41 -12.12 -1.88
CA VAL A 87 14.49 -12.93 -1.08
C VAL A 87 15.19 -13.74 0.00
N SER A 88 16.46 -14.12 -0.18
CA SER A 88 17.19 -14.93 0.81
C SER A 88 17.28 -14.31 2.19
N PRO A 89 17.46 -12.98 2.38
CA PRO A 89 17.45 -12.40 3.73
C PRO A 89 16.12 -12.61 4.46
N TYR A 90 14.99 -12.62 3.73
CA TYR A 90 13.67 -12.90 4.30
C TYR A 90 13.51 -14.37 4.62
N TYR A 91 13.88 -15.23 3.69
CA TYR A 91 13.82 -16.68 3.84
C TYR A 91 14.71 -17.17 4.98
N GLU A 92 15.92 -16.63 5.09
CA GLU A 92 16.87 -16.95 6.15
C GLU A 92 16.60 -16.24 7.48
N TYR A 93 15.55 -15.41 7.58
CA TYR A 93 15.26 -14.56 8.74
C TYR A 93 16.43 -13.65 9.15
N ASN A 94 17.24 -13.22 8.20
CA ASN A 94 18.46 -12.42 8.41
C ASN A 94 18.33 -11.00 7.87
N VAL A 95 17.15 -10.40 7.93
CA VAL A 95 16.91 -9.00 7.55
C VAL A 95 17.50 -8.09 8.62
N LYS A 96 18.43 -7.22 8.23
CA LYS A 96 19.07 -6.26 9.13
C LYS A 96 18.45 -4.86 8.95
N ALA A 97 18.41 -4.09 10.03
CA ALA A 97 17.93 -2.71 10.01
C ALA A 97 18.77 -1.80 9.07
N THR A 98 20.01 -2.20 8.78
CA THR A 98 20.93 -1.50 7.87
C THR A 98 20.76 -1.88 6.40
N ASP A 99 19.96 -2.89 6.10
CA ASP A 99 19.75 -3.35 4.73
C ASP A 99 18.76 -2.41 4.04
N SER A 100 19.30 -1.31 3.49
CA SER A 100 18.51 -0.26 2.83
C SER A 100 17.65 -0.80 1.69
N PHE A 101 18.02 -1.92 1.12
CA PHE A 101 17.33 -2.54 -0.01
C PHE A 101 16.04 -3.27 0.43
N ASN A 102 16.04 -3.89 1.59
CA ASN A 102 14.95 -4.80 2.00
C ASN A 102 14.04 -4.23 3.10
N SER A 103 14.61 -3.61 4.14
CA SER A 103 13.82 -3.19 5.31
C SER A 103 13.31 -1.76 5.23
N SER A 104 14.04 -0.87 4.53
CA SER A 104 13.67 0.55 4.50
C SER A 104 12.72 0.91 3.36
N LEU A 105 12.70 0.15 2.26
CA LEU A 105 11.87 0.48 1.12
C LEU A 105 10.36 0.40 1.41
N PRO A 106 9.81 -0.70 1.94
CA PRO A 106 8.40 -0.74 2.32
C PRO A 106 8.07 0.33 3.37
N TRP A 107 8.90 0.53 4.38
CA TRP A 107 8.69 1.56 5.39
C TRP A 107 8.53 2.95 4.79
N ASN A 108 9.49 3.38 4.00
CA ASN A 108 9.48 4.71 3.40
C ASN A 108 8.30 4.89 2.45
N GLN A 109 8.01 3.88 1.63
CA GLN A 109 6.93 3.97 0.66
C GLN A 109 5.55 4.00 1.33
N VAL A 110 5.35 3.20 2.36
CA VAL A 110 4.09 3.18 3.10
C VAL A 110 3.86 4.51 3.83
N TYR A 111 4.90 5.11 4.42
CA TYR A 111 4.77 6.45 5.00
C TYR A 111 4.55 7.55 3.97
N LYS A 112 5.01 7.40 2.70
CA LYS A 112 4.60 8.31 1.62
C LYS A 112 3.10 8.20 1.34
N VAL A 113 2.54 6.98 1.32
CA VAL A 113 1.09 6.78 1.20
C VAL A 113 0.36 7.46 2.35
N ILE A 114 0.75 7.21 3.60
CA ILE A 114 0.14 7.82 4.80
C ILE A 114 0.21 9.36 4.72
N ARG A 115 1.34 9.93 4.30
CA ARG A 115 1.48 11.37 4.14
C ARG A 115 0.50 11.94 3.12
N GLN A 116 0.36 11.29 1.96
CA GLN A 116 -0.56 11.77 0.93
C GLN A 116 -2.03 11.61 1.33
N THR A 117 -2.36 10.52 2.04
CA THR A 117 -3.71 10.37 2.61
C THR A 117 -4.02 11.47 3.63
N ASN A 118 -3.07 11.83 4.50
CA ASN A 118 -3.25 12.92 5.45
C ASN A 118 -3.48 14.27 4.76
N ASN A 119 -2.70 14.56 3.70
CA ASN A 119 -2.87 15.79 2.92
C ASN A 119 -4.26 15.86 2.28
N LEU A 120 -4.70 14.75 1.66
CA LEU A 120 -6.02 14.68 1.02
C LEU A 120 -7.15 14.79 2.04
N ILE A 121 -7.09 14.08 3.15
CA ILE A 121 -8.09 14.17 4.24
C ILE A 121 -8.20 15.61 4.73
N ALA A 122 -7.06 16.25 5.05
CA ALA A 122 -7.05 17.64 5.49
C ALA A 122 -7.64 18.60 4.44
N ALA A 123 -7.34 18.38 3.16
CA ALA A 123 -7.91 19.19 2.08
C ALA A 123 -9.42 19.04 1.98
N THR A 124 -9.97 17.82 2.11
CA THR A 124 -11.42 17.59 2.10
C THR A 124 -12.15 18.26 3.28
N GLU A 125 -11.46 18.45 4.41
CA GLU A 125 -12.00 19.05 5.62
C GLU A 125 -11.81 20.59 5.70
N SER A 126 -10.89 21.13 4.91
CA SER A 126 -10.51 22.56 4.97
C SER A 126 -11.51 23.49 4.30
N GLY A 127 -12.42 22.99 3.46
CA GLY A 127 -13.30 23.77 2.61
C GLY A 127 -12.59 24.44 1.42
N LEU A 128 -11.36 24.06 1.10
CA LEU A 128 -10.62 24.53 -0.08
C LEU A 128 -11.21 23.97 -1.37
N ILE A 129 -11.62 22.70 -1.34
CA ILE A 129 -12.20 22.03 -2.49
C ILE A 129 -13.60 22.57 -2.75
N LYS A 130 -13.78 23.23 -3.89
CA LYS A 130 -15.08 23.79 -4.29
C LYS A 130 -15.83 22.77 -5.13
N THR A 131 -16.94 22.25 -4.58
CA THR A 131 -17.82 21.31 -5.26
C THR A 131 -19.25 21.48 -4.76
N THR A 132 -20.20 21.11 -5.59
CA THR A 132 -21.61 20.92 -5.22
C THR A 132 -21.95 19.43 -5.00
N ASP A 133 -21.01 18.55 -5.31
CA ASP A 133 -21.13 17.10 -5.10
C ASP A 133 -20.40 16.68 -3.82
N GLU A 134 -21.05 16.97 -2.70
CA GLU A 134 -20.55 16.59 -1.37
C GLU A 134 -20.48 15.07 -1.19
N ALA A 135 -21.31 14.29 -1.90
CA ALA A 135 -21.28 12.84 -1.82
C ALA A 135 -19.98 12.29 -2.42
N ALA A 136 -19.59 12.77 -3.60
CA ALA A 136 -18.31 12.39 -4.22
C ALA A 136 -17.11 12.82 -3.38
N LEU A 137 -17.15 14.02 -2.79
CA LEU A 137 -16.08 14.49 -1.90
C LEU A 137 -15.96 13.61 -0.65
N ASN A 138 -17.08 13.22 -0.05
CA ASN A 138 -17.10 12.32 1.10
C ASN A 138 -16.61 10.91 0.73
N GLU A 139 -16.90 10.40 -0.48
CA GLU A 139 -16.37 9.12 -0.95
C GLU A 139 -14.84 9.17 -1.13
N ILE A 140 -14.30 10.26 -1.68
CA ILE A 140 -12.85 10.48 -1.80
C ILE A 140 -12.18 10.48 -0.42
N LYS A 141 -12.75 11.22 0.54
CA LYS A 141 -12.27 11.24 1.94
C LYS A 141 -12.31 9.85 2.56
N ALA A 142 -13.40 9.11 2.37
CA ALA A 142 -13.57 7.77 2.90
C ALA A 142 -12.53 6.80 2.34
N GLN A 143 -12.26 6.84 1.04
CA GLN A 143 -11.21 6.03 0.43
C GLN A 143 -9.80 6.42 0.96
N ALA A 144 -9.53 7.70 1.18
CA ALA A 144 -8.27 8.14 1.78
C ALA A 144 -8.10 7.64 3.22
N LEU A 145 -9.17 7.68 4.05
CA LEU A 145 -9.16 7.09 5.38
C LEU A 145 -8.90 5.57 5.34
N ALA A 146 -9.59 4.86 4.45
CA ALA A 146 -9.42 3.42 4.28
C ALA A 146 -7.97 3.06 3.85
N MET A 147 -7.39 3.82 2.93
CA MET A 147 -6.00 3.64 2.50
C MET A 147 -5.00 3.94 3.63
N ARG A 148 -5.26 4.93 4.49
CA ARG A 148 -4.42 5.20 5.67
C ARG A 148 -4.48 4.05 6.67
N GLY A 149 -5.68 3.57 6.96
CA GLY A 149 -5.88 2.42 7.83
C GLY A 149 -5.18 1.16 7.32
N LEU A 150 -5.32 0.85 6.03
CA LEU A 150 -4.63 -0.28 5.38
C LEU A 150 -3.10 -0.12 5.46
N ALA A 151 -2.58 1.06 5.11
CA ALA A 151 -1.15 1.33 5.13
C ALA A 151 -0.55 1.19 6.55
N LEU A 152 -1.24 1.69 7.57
CA LEU A 152 -0.81 1.55 8.96
C LEU A 152 -0.88 0.08 9.42
N TYR A 153 -1.90 -0.67 8.99
CA TYR A 153 -2.03 -2.09 9.28
C TYR A 153 -0.88 -2.90 8.67
N ASP A 154 -0.48 -2.58 7.44
CA ASP A 154 0.64 -3.25 6.79
C ASP A 154 1.97 -2.96 7.50
N LEU A 155 2.19 -1.71 7.95
CA LEU A 155 3.38 -1.37 8.73
C LEU A 155 3.49 -2.19 10.01
N ILE A 156 2.41 -2.32 10.79
CA ILE A 156 2.49 -3.07 12.06
C ILE A 156 2.70 -4.56 11.85
N ARG A 157 2.13 -5.14 10.76
CA ARG A 157 2.35 -6.56 10.46
C ARG A 157 3.80 -6.91 10.13
N VAL A 158 4.53 -5.94 9.55
CA VAL A 158 5.93 -6.14 9.13
C VAL A 158 6.92 -5.71 10.20
N PHE A 159 6.66 -4.59 10.90
CA PHE A 159 7.66 -3.91 11.72
C PHE A 159 7.34 -3.94 13.22
N ALA A 160 6.33 -4.67 13.66
CA ALA A 160 5.97 -4.81 15.07
C ALA A 160 5.77 -6.27 15.48
N MET A 161 5.75 -6.51 16.79
CA MET A 161 5.36 -7.81 17.32
C MET A 161 3.88 -8.05 17.09
N PRO A 162 3.44 -9.31 16.87
CA PRO A 162 2.03 -9.64 16.80
C PRO A 162 1.28 -9.20 18.07
N TYR A 163 0.02 -8.77 17.92
CA TYR A 163 -0.82 -8.38 19.07
C TYR A 163 -0.91 -9.48 20.14
N SER A 164 -0.93 -10.74 19.70
CA SER A 164 -0.98 -11.93 20.59
C SER A 164 0.25 -12.12 21.47
N TYR A 165 1.36 -11.45 21.21
CA TYR A 165 2.59 -11.61 21.98
C TYR A 165 2.45 -11.09 23.41
N ASP A 166 1.85 -9.91 23.56
CA ASP A 166 1.71 -9.24 24.87
C ASP A 166 0.45 -8.35 24.97
N ASN A 167 -0.58 -8.69 24.21
CA ASN A 167 -1.81 -7.91 24.07
C ASN A 167 -1.56 -6.49 23.56
N GLY A 168 -0.56 -6.34 22.69
CA GLY A 168 -0.27 -5.08 22.01
C GLY A 168 0.48 -4.05 22.82
N GLN A 169 1.13 -4.43 23.93
CA GLN A 169 1.89 -3.50 24.76
C GLN A 169 3.27 -3.15 24.17
N SER A 170 3.84 -4.02 23.34
CA SER A 170 5.08 -3.76 22.61
C SER A 170 4.97 -2.54 21.70
N LEU A 171 6.13 -1.98 21.35
CA LEU A 171 6.20 -0.87 20.41
C LEU A 171 5.77 -1.29 19.00
N GLY A 172 4.76 -0.62 18.50
CA GLY A 172 4.27 -0.66 17.13
C GLY A 172 5.08 0.24 16.21
N VAL A 173 4.41 1.14 15.53
CA VAL A 173 5.00 2.14 14.60
C VAL A 173 4.51 3.54 14.95
N PRO A 174 5.14 4.61 14.47
CA PRO A 174 4.63 5.97 14.63
C PRO A 174 3.25 6.15 13.98
N ILE A 175 2.28 6.62 14.74
CA ILE A 175 0.97 7.01 14.23
C ILE A 175 1.07 8.46 13.76
N VAL A 176 0.87 8.68 12.46
CA VAL A 176 0.90 10.00 11.82
C VAL A 176 -0.42 10.24 11.11
N THR A 177 -1.29 11.07 11.70
CA THR A 177 -2.64 11.35 11.18
C THR A 177 -2.81 12.74 10.61
N THR A 178 -1.76 13.56 10.67
CA THR A 178 -1.74 14.94 10.15
C THR A 178 -0.53 15.15 9.25
N ALA A 179 -0.57 16.20 8.43
CA ALA A 179 0.62 16.64 7.71
C ALA A 179 1.71 17.02 8.72
N THR A 180 2.87 16.40 8.59
CA THR A 180 4.03 16.65 9.48
C THR A 180 5.15 17.33 8.71
N ASP A 181 5.90 18.17 9.41
CA ASP A 181 7.16 18.71 8.90
C ASP A 181 8.16 17.59 8.62
N GLN A 182 9.03 17.78 7.62
CA GLN A 182 10.09 16.82 7.27
C GLN A 182 11.11 16.58 8.40
N SER A 183 11.24 17.53 9.30
CA SER A 183 12.08 17.43 10.49
C SER A 183 11.45 16.65 11.63
N SER A 184 10.15 16.34 11.55
CA SER A 184 9.42 15.61 12.59
C SER A 184 9.95 14.19 12.74
N LYS A 185 10.21 13.79 13.99
CA LYS A 185 10.65 12.44 14.36
C LYS A 185 9.69 11.86 15.41
N PRO A 186 8.47 11.48 15.00
CA PRO A 186 7.51 10.94 15.94
C PRO A 186 8.01 9.63 16.56
N ALA A 187 7.75 9.45 17.85
CA ALA A 187 8.05 8.20 18.54
C ALA A 187 7.12 7.08 18.06
N ARG A 188 7.53 5.82 18.29
CA ARG A 188 6.67 4.66 18.06
C ARG A 188 5.57 4.62 19.11
N ASN A 189 4.36 4.36 18.67
CA ASN A 189 3.22 4.05 19.52
C ASN A 189 3.23 2.56 19.89
N THR A 190 2.40 2.15 20.82
CA THR A 190 2.18 0.73 21.10
C THR A 190 1.42 0.06 19.95
N VAL A 191 1.53 -1.26 19.84
CA VAL A 191 0.76 -2.06 18.87
C VAL A 191 -0.73 -1.88 19.10
N ALA A 192 -1.18 -1.82 20.36
CA ALA A 192 -2.59 -1.60 20.71
C ALA A 192 -3.10 -0.26 20.18
N GLU A 193 -2.37 0.85 20.42
CA GLU A 193 -2.71 2.17 19.88
C GLU A 193 -2.74 2.18 18.35
N CYS A 194 -1.82 1.46 17.70
CA CYS A 194 -1.84 1.31 16.24
C CYS A 194 -3.11 0.61 15.77
N TYR A 195 -3.52 -0.50 16.38
CA TYR A 195 -4.78 -1.17 16.04
C TYR A 195 -6.00 -0.29 16.26
N ASP A 196 -6.03 0.48 17.34
CA ASP A 196 -7.14 1.40 17.62
C ASP A 196 -7.25 2.49 16.54
N GLN A 197 -6.13 3.05 16.09
CA GLN A 197 -6.12 4.01 14.99
C GLN A 197 -6.53 3.38 13.65
N ILE A 198 -6.05 2.17 13.34
CA ILE A 198 -6.42 1.43 12.13
C ILE A 198 -7.93 1.20 12.09
N ILE A 199 -8.49 0.68 13.19
CA ILE A 199 -9.93 0.41 13.30
C ILE A 199 -10.73 1.71 13.19
N THR A 200 -10.25 2.79 13.80
CA THR A 200 -10.87 4.11 13.71
C THR A 200 -10.94 4.59 12.26
N ASP A 201 -9.83 4.56 11.53
CA ASP A 201 -9.78 5.00 10.14
C ASP A 201 -10.69 4.14 9.23
N LEU A 202 -10.59 2.82 9.34
CA LEU A 202 -11.39 1.90 8.53
C LEU A 202 -12.88 2.01 8.85
N THR A 203 -13.25 2.11 10.13
CA THR A 203 -14.67 2.22 10.53
C THR A 203 -15.26 3.55 10.10
N ASN A 204 -14.52 4.66 10.28
CA ASN A 204 -14.97 5.98 9.84
C ASN A 204 -15.13 6.07 8.32
N SER A 205 -14.38 5.29 7.57
CA SER A 205 -14.50 5.28 6.10
C SER A 205 -15.81 4.65 5.61
N LEU A 206 -16.36 3.67 6.34
CA LEU A 206 -17.52 2.90 5.88
C LEU A 206 -18.73 3.76 5.54
N ALA A 207 -18.95 4.85 6.26
CA ALA A 207 -20.12 5.73 6.06
C ALA A 207 -20.10 6.48 4.72
N GLY A 208 -18.91 6.75 4.17
CA GLY A 208 -18.75 7.46 2.90
C GLY A 208 -18.46 6.56 1.71
N LEU A 209 -18.21 5.26 1.91
CA LEU A 209 -17.88 4.34 0.85
C LEU A 209 -19.11 3.79 0.14
N SER A 210 -19.05 3.75 -1.20
CA SER A 210 -20.05 3.09 -2.02
C SER A 210 -20.07 1.58 -1.76
N LYS A 211 -21.25 0.96 -1.87
CA LYS A 211 -21.41 -0.50 -1.89
C LYS A 211 -21.31 -1.10 -3.29
N GLU A 212 -21.22 -0.27 -4.31
CA GLU A 212 -21.00 -0.73 -5.67
C GLU A 212 -19.56 -1.17 -5.87
N LYS A 213 -19.36 -2.11 -6.78
CA LYS A 213 -18.01 -2.54 -7.18
C LYS A 213 -17.46 -1.55 -8.20
N LYS A 214 -16.28 -0.99 -7.88
CA LYS A 214 -15.50 -0.15 -8.79
C LYS A 214 -14.09 -0.72 -8.88
N ASP A 215 -13.65 -1.00 -10.09
CA ASP A 215 -12.34 -1.58 -10.35
C ASP A 215 -11.22 -0.64 -9.86
N GLY A 216 -10.25 -1.19 -9.18
CA GLY A 216 -9.11 -0.44 -8.64
C GLY A 216 -9.42 0.50 -7.47
N CYS A 217 -10.64 0.49 -6.92
CA CYS A 217 -11.07 1.36 -5.83
C CYS A 217 -11.53 0.57 -4.61
N LEU A 218 -11.20 1.07 -3.42
CA LEU A 218 -11.78 0.55 -2.18
C LEU A 218 -13.25 0.93 -2.08
N ASN A 219 -14.09 -0.06 -1.82
CA ASN A 219 -15.50 0.11 -1.53
C ASN A 219 -15.82 -0.41 -0.12
N TYR A 220 -17.08 -0.32 0.28
CA TYR A 220 -17.56 -0.78 1.60
C TYR A 220 -17.15 -2.24 1.88
N TRP A 221 -17.33 -3.15 0.92
CA TRP A 221 -17.08 -4.58 1.09
C TRP A 221 -15.59 -4.90 1.22
N ALA A 222 -14.77 -4.21 0.44
CA ALA A 222 -13.31 -4.34 0.54
C ALA A 222 -12.82 -3.92 1.94
N VAL A 223 -13.35 -2.82 2.47
CA VAL A 223 -12.98 -2.33 3.81
C VAL A 223 -13.50 -3.26 4.90
N GLN A 224 -14.70 -3.84 4.75
CA GLN A 224 -15.17 -4.87 5.67
C GLN A 224 -14.29 -6.13 5.66
N GLY A 225 -13.83 -6.55 4.48
CA GLY A 225 -12.85 -7.63 4.36
C GLY A 225 -11.52 -7.31 5.05
N ILE A 226 -11.03 -6.08 4.92
CA ILE A 226 -9.83 -5.61 5.63
C ILE A 226 -10.08 -5.59 7.15
N LEU A 227 -11.20 -5.03 7.60
CA LEU A 227 -11.58 -5.00 9.02
C LEU A 227 -11.66 -6.39 9.63
N SER A 228 -12.20 -7.38 8.91
CA SER A 228 -12.27 -8.75 9.41
C SER A 228 -10.86 -9.30 9.74
N ARG A 229 -9.87 -9.02 8.89
CA ARG A 229 -8.47 -9.41 9.10
C ARG A 229 -7.81 -8.61 10.24
N VAL A 230 -8.10 -7.32 10.33
CA VAL A 230 -7.60 -6.44 11.41
C VAL A 230 -8.10 -6.93 12.75
N TYR A 231 -9.41 -7.17 12.90
CA TYR A 231 -10.00 -7.70 14.12
C TYR A 231 -9.47 -9.10 14.48
N LEU A 232 -9.31 -9.97 13.47
CA LEU A 232 -8.74 -11.30 13.68
C LEU A 232 -7.32 -11.22 14.28
N ASN A 233 -6.47 -10.37 13.72
CA ASN A 233 -5.10 -10.19 14.21
C ASN A 233 -5.05 -9.47 15.58
N LYS A 234 -6.05 -8.65 15.90
CA LYS A 234 -6.23 -8.05 17.24
C LYS A 234 -6.83 -9.02 18.24
N LEU A 235 -7.18 -10.25 17.83
CA LEU A 235 -7.88 -11.26 18.64
C LEU A 235 -9.32 -10.86 19.03
N ASP A 236 -9.90 -9.91 18.32
CA ASP A 236 -11.30 -9.52 18.46
C ASP A 236 -12.20 -10.37 17.55
N TYR A 237 -12.34 -11.62 17.89
CA TYR A 237 -13.06 -12.60 17.09
C TYR A 237 -14.54 -12.25 16.83
N PRO A 238 -15.30 -11.66 17.79
CA PRO A 238 -16.67 -11.28 17.52
C PRO A 238 -16.80 -10.24 16.40
N ASN A 239 -15.96 -9.21 16.39
CA ASN A 239 -15.98 -8.20 15.36
C ASN A 239 -15.39 -8.70 14.03
N ALA A 240 -14.38 -9.58 14.09
CA ALA A 240 -13.85 -10.25 12.89
C ALA A 240 -14.96 -11.08 12.20
N TYR A 241 -15.69 -11.89 12.96
CA TYR A 241 -16.82 -12.68 12.46
C TYR A 241 -17.91 -11.80 11.86
N LYS A 242 -18.30 -10.74 12.57
CA LYS A 242 -19.35 -9.81 12.11
C LYS A 242 -18.96 -9.16 10.77
N ALA A 243 -17.72 -8.65 10.64
CA ALA A 243 -17.27 -8.00 9.43
C ALA A 243 -17.18 -8.98 8.24
N ALA A 244 -16.67 -10.19 8.46
CA ALA A 244 -16.64 -11.24 7.44
C ALA A 244 -18.04 -11.68 7.00
N THR A 245 -18.94 -11.89 7.95
CA THR A 245 -20.34 -12.29 7.69
C THR A 245 -21.09 -11.22 6.91
N ASP A 246 -20.86 -9.93 7.20
CA ASP A 246 -21.47 -8.83 6.45
C ASP A 246 -21.09 -8.91 4.96
N VAL A 247 -19.81 -9.17 4.64
CA VAL A 247 -19.37 -9.37 3.25
C VAL A 247 -20.06 -10.60 2.65
N ILE A 248 -19.98 -11.75 3.31
CA ILE A 248 -20.48 -13.03 2.77
C ILE A 248 -21.99 -12.99 2.52
N GLU A 249 -22.77 -12.43 3.44
CA GLU A 249 -24.23 -12.48 3.37
C GLU A 249 -24.82 -11.33 2.56
N ASN A 250 -24.23 -10.13 2.62
CA ASN A 250 -24.85 -8.93 2.09
C ASN A 250 -24.25 -8.43 0.76
N SER A 251 -23.12 -9.02 0.30
CA SER A 251 -22.51 -8.68 -0.99
C SER A 251 -22.76 -9.71 -2.09
N LYS A 252 -23.57 -10.71 -1.88
CA LYS A 252 -23.77 -11.91 -2.74
C LYS A 252 -24.01 -11.65 -4.23
N SER A 253 -24.52 -10.50 -4.59
CA SER A 253 -24.71 -10.12 -6.00
C SER A 253 -23.45 -9.60 -6.67
N LEU A 254 -22.44 -9.19 -5.89
CA LEU A 254 -21.21 -8.57 -6.36
C LEU A 254 -20.00 -9.48 -6.21
N TYR A 255 -19.96 -10.26 -5.12
CA TYR A 255 -18.83 -11.09 -4.75
C TYR A 255 -19.27 -12.52 -4.45
N GLN A 256 -18.62 -13.48 -5.10
CA GLN A 256 -18.91 -14.91 -4.98
C GLN A 256 -17.61 -15.69 -5.15
N LEU A 257 -17.51 -16.81 -4.43
CA LEU A 257 -16.42 -17.75 -4.64
C LEU A 257 -16.57 -18.42 -6.01
N TYR A 258 -15.44 -18.72 -6.63
CA TYR A 258 -15.42 -19.53 -7.85
C TYR A 258 -15.83 -20.97 -7.55
N THR A 259 -16.51 -21.56 -8.51
CA THR A 259 -16.66 -23.00 -8.55
C THR A 259 -15.31 -23.65 -8.89
N ARG A 260 -15.18 -24.95 -8.60
CA ARG A 260 -14.01 -25.72 -8.96
C ARG A 260 -13.69 -25.66 -10.47
N ASP A 261 -14.72 -25.66 -11.30
CA ASP A 261 -14.57 -25.64 -12.76
C ASP A 261 -14.13 -24.26 -13.28
N GLU A 262 -14.48 -23.19 -12.61
CA GLU A 262 -14.08 -21.83 -12.95
C GLU A 262 -12.64 -21.52 -12.53
N TYR A 263 -12.17 -22.09 -11.42
CA TYR A 263 -10.87 -21.77 -10.82
C TYR A 263 -9.69 -21.79 -11.79
N PRO A 264 -9.53 -22.80 -12.70
CA PRO A 264 -8.43 -22.80 -13.66
C PRO A 264 -8.46 -21.64 -14.67
N THR A 265 -9.61 -20.98 -14.85
CA THR A 265 -9.82 -19.96 -15.89
C THR A 265 -9.75 -18.53 -15.38
N VAL A 266 -9.58 -18.32 -14.07
CA VAL A 266 -9.70 -16.97 -13.47
C VAL A 266 -8.36 -16.24 -13.35
N TRP A 267 -7.25 -16.94 -13.37
CA TRP A 267 -5.92 -16.40 -13.13
C TRP A 267 -5.43 -15.38 -14.16
N GLY A 268 -6.01 -15.36 -15.35
CA GLY A 268 -5.76 -14.34 -16.37
C GLY A 268 -6.80 -13.22 -16.41
N LYS A 269 -7.71 -13.14 -15.43
CA LYS A 269 -8.79 -12.16 -15.38
C LYS A 269 -8.56 -11.18 -14.23
N GLU A 270 -8.96 -9.94 -14.46
CA GLU A 270 -8.91 -8.86 -13.47
C GLU A 270 -10.30 -8.59 -12.89
N TYR A 271 -10.35 -8.11 -11.67
CA TYR A 271 -11.56 -7.65 -10.96
C TYR A 271 -12.72 -8.66 -10.97
N THR A 272 -12.39 -9.90 -10.76
CA THR A 272 -13.36 -11.00 -10.81
C THR A 272 -14.27 -11.06 -9.59
N SER A 273 -15.21 -12.02 -9.55
CA SER A 273 -16.21 -12.14 -8.47
C SER A 273 -15.61 -12.44 -7.09
N GLU A 274 -14.46 -13.08 -6.98
CA GLU A 274 -13.78 -13.33 -5.69
C GLU A 274 -12.97 -12.14 -5.19
N SER A 275 -12.64 -11.20 -6.07
CA SER A 275 -11.77 -10.09 -5.73
C SER A 275 -12.55 -8.94 -5.09
N LEU A 276 -12.34 -8.73 -3.79
CA LEU A 276 -12.90 -7.59 -3.07
C LEU A 276 -12.22 -6.28 -3.44
N PHE A 277 -10.92 -6.33 -3.72
CA PHE A 277 -10.10 -5.18 -4.12
C PHE A 277 -8.83 -5.66 -4.81
N GLU A 278 -8.47 -5.01 -5.90
CA GLU A 278 -7.22 -5.18 -6.61
C GLU A 278 -6.61 -3.81 -6.91
N PHE A 279 -5.29 -3.70 -6.81
CA PHE A 279 -4.60 -2.53 -7.32
C PHE A 279 -4.53 -2.60 -8.85
N TYR A 280 -4.77 -1.46 -9.50
CA TYR A 280 -4.64 -1.36 -10.95
C TYR A 280 -3.16 -1.27 -11.35
N PHE A 281 -2.76 -2.14 -12.27
CA PHE A 281 -1.46 -2.10 -12.94
C PHE A 281 -1.67 -1.98 -14.44
N SER A 282 -1.02 -1.00 -15.06
CA SER A 282 -1.09 -0.77 -16.50
C SER A 282 0.18 -1.27 -17.17
N LEU A 283 0.03 -1.84 -18.37
CA LEU A 283 1.17 -2.21 -19.21
C LEU A 283 2.01 -0.99 -19.64
N THR A 284 1.37 0.19 -19.71
CA THR A 284 2.04 1.45 -20.07
C THR A 284 2.65 2.17 -18.87
N GLU A 285 2.21 1.85 -17.66
CA GLU A 285 2.73 2.40 -16.40
C GLU A 285 3.04 1.24 -15.45
N PRO A 286 4.07 0.45 -15.74
CA PRO A 286 4.44 -0.65 -14.86
C PRO A 286 4.81 -0.13 -13.47
N SER A 287 4.70 -0.96 -12.45
CA SER A 287 4.87 -0.63 -11.03
C SER A 287 6.23 -0.05 -10.61
N GLY A 288 6.86 0.66 -11.54
CA GLY A 288 7.91 1.63 -11.21
C GLY A 288 9.29 1.07 -11.02
N GLY A 289 9.78 0.35 -11.98
CA GLY A 289 11.22 0.11 -12.17
C GLY A 289 11.51 0.04 -13.64
N SER A 290 12.64 0.54 -14.07
CA SER A 290 13.14 0.34 -15.42
C SER A 290 13.43 -1.16 -15.61
N GLY A 291 12.44 -1.96 -15.99
CA GLY A 291 12.69 -3.37 -16.26
C GLY A 291 11.55 -4.33 -15.91
N GLY A 292 10.35 -3.85 -15.56
CA GLY A 292 9.20 -4.75 -15.32
C GLY A 292 9.34 -5.59 -14.06
N GLU A 293 10.02 -5.10 -13.05
CA GLU A 293 10.15 -5.75 -11.75
C GLU A 293 8.81 -5.71 -11.00
N GLY A 294 8.02 -6.74 -11.09
CA GLY A 294 6.77 -6.89 -10.37
C GLY A 294 6.64 -8.27 -9.75
N ALA A 295 5.68 -8.46 -8.86
CA ALA A 295 5.44 -9.73 -8.19
C ALA A 295 5.42 -10.95 -9.15
N PRO A 296 4.83 -10.89 -10.35
CA PRO A 296 4.86 -12.00 -11.29
C PRO A 296 6.26 -12.49 -11.65
N MET A 297 7.26 -11.60 -11.69
CA MET A 297 8.64 -11.98 -12.03
C MET A 297 9.33 -12.82 -10.96
N VAL A 298 8.90 -12.68 -9.72
CA VAL A 298 9.47 -13.41 -8.58
C VAL A 298 8.95 -14.85 -8.55
N TYR A 299 7.69 -15.04 -8.97
CA TYR A 299 6.99 -16.32 -8.94
C TYR A 299 6.90 -17.00 -10.32
N ALA A 300 7.17 -16.24 -11.41
CA ALA A 300 7.04 -16.79 -12.75
C ALA A 300 8.17 -17.77 -13.07
N ASN A 301 7.79 -18.85 -13.75
CA ASN A 301 8.67 -19.91 -14.21
C ASN A 301 8.94 -19.81 -15.71
N GLU A 302 9.23 -18.63 -16.24
CA GLU A 302 9.62 -18.49 -17.63
C GLU A 302 11.14 -18.48 -17.78
N GLU A 303 11.68 -19.32 -18.67
CA GLU A 303 13.13 -19.40 -18.95
C GLU A 303 13.77 -18.05 -19.33
N LYS A 304 12.96 -17.09 -19.75
CA LYS A 304 13.39 -15.76 -20.21
C LYS A 304 13.38 -14.70 -19.11
N VAL A 305 12.82 -15.01 -17.93
CA VAL A 305 12.72 -14.07 -16.82
C VAL A 305 13.76 -14.48 -15.79
N ASP A 306 14.82 -13.73 -15.72
CA ASP A 306 16.01 -14.02 -14.89
C ASP A 306 15.77 -14.03 -13.37
N TRP A 307 14.57 -13.74 -12.91
CA TRP A 307 14.33 -13.53 -11.49
C TRP A 307 13.91 -14.80 -10.77
N ASN A 308 12.88 -15.47 -11.11
CA ASN A 308 12.36 -16.71 -10.52
C ASN A 308 13.04 -17.10 -9.17
N ASN A 309 12.88 -16.19 -8.19
CA ASN A 309 13.62 -16.26 -6.93
C ASN A 309 12.91 -17.12 -5.88
N LEU A 310 11.63 -17.39 -6.09
CA LEU A 310 10.80 -18.20 -5.21
C LEU A 310 10.31 -19.44 -5.93
N ILE A 311 10.37 -20.57 -5.23
CA ILE A 311 9.86 -21.86 -5.67
C ILE A 311 8.97 -22.42 -4.57
N LEU A 312 8.07 -23.32 -4.92
CA LEU A 312 7.26 -24.02 -3.95
C LEU A 312 8.14 -24.90 -3.05
N SER A 313 7.80 -24.98 -1.78
CA SER A 313 8.49 -25.85 -0.84
C SER A 313 8.07 -27.32 -1.05
N GLU A 314 8.95 -28.23 -0.67
CA GLU A 314 8.64 -29.67 -0.67
C GLU A 314 7.46 -30.00 0.25
N ASP A 315 7.36 -29.34 1.39
CA ASP A 315 6.26 -29.50 2.33
C ASP A 315 4.91 -29.12 1.69
N TYR A 316 4.87 -27.99 0.97
CA TYR A 316 3.68 -27.59 0.23
C TYR A 316 3.31 -28.56 -0.87
N LEU A 317 4.29 -29.02 -1.65
CA LEU A 317 4.06 -29.98 -2.74
C LEU A 317 3.57 -31.33 -2.19
N ASN A 318 4.12 -31.79 -1.08
CA ASN A 318 3.66 -33.02 -0.43
C ASN A 318 2.20 -32.88 0.04
N LEU A 319 1.85 -31.75 0.66
CA LEU A 319 0.48 -31.48 1.09
C LEU A 319 -0.50 -31.39 -0.12
N LEU A 320 -0.09 -30.70 -1.18
CA LEU A 320 -0.89 -30.60 -2.41
C LEU A 320 -1.13 -31.98 -3.05
N ASN A 321 -0.11 -32.85 -3.03
CA ASN A 321 -0.17 -34.19 -3.60
C ASN A 321 -0.99 -35.19 -2.75
N GLU A 322 -1.40 -34.85 -1.53
CA GLU A 322 -2.33 -35.68 -0.74
C GLU A 322 -3.69 -35.80 -1.44
N ASP A 323 -4.11 -34.77 -2.18
CA ASP A 323 -5.29 -34.85 -3.07
C ASP A 323 -4.90 -34.59 -4.53
N PRO A 324 -4.67 -35.64 -5.34
CA PRO A 324 -4.35 -35.47 -6.76
C PRO A 324 -5.45 -34.79 -7.59
N GLN A 325 -6.63 -34.60 -7.00
CA GLN A 325 -7.72 -33.88 -7.64
C GLN A 325 -7.83 -32.43 -7.16
N ASP A 326 -6.93 -31.95 -6.33
CA ASP A 326 -6.94 -30.55 -5.90
C ASP A 326 -6.77 -29.64 -7.12
N VAL A 327 -7.69 -28.70 -7.29
CA VAL A 327 -7.71 -27.80 -8.44
C VAL A 327 -6.47 -26.91 -8.51
N ARG A 328 -5.78 -26.69 -7.41
CA ARG A 328 -4.55 -25.87 -7.35
C ARG A 328 -3.38 -26.48 -8.12
N HIS A 329 -3.42 -27.75 -8.46
CA HIS A 329 -2.47 -28.34 -9.40
C HIS A 329 -2.43 -27.63 -10.75
N CYS A 330 -3.54 -26.99 -11.18
CA CYS A 330 -3.59 -26.27 -12.46
C CYS A 330 -2.71 -25.02 -12.52
N VAL A 331 -2.27 -24.51 -11.37
CA VAL A 331 -1.39 -23.33 -11.26
C VAL A 331 0.00 -23.70 -10.74
N THR A 332 0.29 -24.99 -10.65
CA THR A 332 1.57 -25.52 -10.22
C THR A 332 2.27 -26.15 -11.42
N GLU A 333 3.46 -25.69 -11.75
CA GLU A 333 4.24 -26.15 -12.89
C GLU A 333 5.61 -26.65 -12.45
N VAL A 334 6.06 -27.73 -13.06
CA VAL A 334 7.42 -28.25 -12.88
C VAL A 334 8.37 -27.47 -13.78
N SER A 335 9.30 -26.77 -13.19
CA SER A 335 10.32 -26.00 -13.90
C SER A 335 11.42 -26.91 -14.46
N ALA A 336 11.92 -26.56 -15.66
CA ALA A 336 13.15 -27.14 -16.19
C ALA A 336 14.43 -26.60 -15.47
N ILE A 337 14.27 -25.58 -14.63
CA ILE A 337 15.36 -24.97 -13.88
C ILE A 337 15.55 -25.76 -12.59
N ALA A 338 16.80 -26.10 -12.27
CA ALA A 338 17.11 -26.85 -11.04
C ALA A 338 16.78 -26.04 -9.77
N ASN A 339 16.19 -26.70 -8.80
CA ASN A 339 16.01 -26.19 -7.44
C ASN A 339 17.34 -26.06 -6.68
N ASN A 340 17.30 -25.74 -5.39
CA ASN A 340 18.48 -25.58 -4.54
C ASN A 340 19.35 -26.85 -4.43
N GLU A 341 18.81 -28.01 -4.66
CA GLU A 341 19.49 -29.31 -4.62
C GLU A 341 19.93 -29.79 -6.01
N GLY A 342 19.70 -28.99 -7.06
CA GLY A 342 19.98 -29.37 -8.44
C GLY A 342 18.93 -30.29 -9.05
N LEU A 343 17.79 -30.47 -8.41
CA LEU A 343 16.65 -31.20 -8.93
C LEU A 343 15.75 -30.29 -9.79
N PRO A 344 15.05 -30.80 -10.80
CA PRO A 344 14.01 -30.05 -11.51
C PRO A 344 12.92 -29.61 -10.54
N GLU A 345 12.44 -28.41 -10.71
CA GLU A 345 11.36 -27.80 -9.93
C GLU A 345 10.00 -28.10 -10.50
#